data_6d4b5ea8f48eb939c57ace5676f4116b
#
_entry.id   6d4b5ea8f48eb939c57ace5676f4116b
#
_cell.length_a   1.000
_cell.length_b   1.000
_cell.length_c   1.000
_cell.angle_alpha   90.00
_cell.angle_beta   90.00
_cell.angle_gamma   90.00
#
_symmetry.space_group_name_H-M   'P 1'
#
loop_
_entity.id
_entity.type
_entity.pdbx_description
1 polymer ?
#
loop_
_entity_poly.entity_id
_entity_poly.type
_entity_poly.pdbx_seq_one_letter_code
_entity_poly.pdbx_strand_id
1 'polypeptide(L)'
;MVSNRVCELREVVLRDKPQEMLEVSAKGTVPILIDVDGRVLDQSIDIMLWALRQHDPEKWLMPQQGSVAEMLELIALFDEGFKYHLDRYKYPDRYPGVDAQAHRHEGALYLGRLNAQLSATKYLFGNNVALADMAIAPFVRQFAHTDRAWFNEQPWPGLQAWLAGFTESQIYSSVMQKYPPWESGNAGVVFPSS
;
A
#
# COMPACT_ATOMS: atom_id res chain seq x y z
N MET A 1 -9.42 6.01 -7.49
CA MET A 1 -8.86 6.46 -8.76
C MET A 1 -9.08 5.42 -9.85
N VAL A 2 -8.33 4.31 -9.94
CA VAL A 2 -8.45 3.36 -11.05
C VAL A 2 -9.88 2.87 -11.28
N SER A 3 -10.61 2.56 -10.23
CA SER A 3 -12.01 2.15 -10.31
C SER A 3 -13.00 3.28 -10.67
N ASN A 4 -12.56 4.52 -10.80
CA ASN A 4 -13.42 5.72 -11.01
C ASN A 4 -14.57 5.85 -9.98
N ARG A 5 -14.39 5.27 -8.78
CA ARG A 5 -15.37 5.44 -7.72
C ARG A 5 -15.12 6.77 -7.02
N VAL A 6 -16.13 7.60 -7.02
CA VAL A 6 -16.10 8.90 -6.34
C VAL A 6 -16.48 8.69 -4.88
N CYS A 7 -15.70 9.27 -3.98
CA CYS A 7 -15.96 9.30 -2.55
C CYS A 7 -15.68 10.67 -1.97
N GLU A 8 -16.15 10.92 -0.77
CA GLU A 8 -15.75 12.04 0.05
C GLU A 8 -14.49 11.65 0.84
N LEU A 9 -13.37 12.32 0.55
CA LEU A 9 -12.11 12.13 1.26
C LEU A 9 -12.06 13.07 2.47
N ARG A 10 -11.82 12.50 3.63
CA ARG A 10 -11.56 13.20 4.89
C ARG A 10 -10.14 12.87 5.34
N GLU A 11 -9.20 13.77 5.08
CA GLU A 11 -7.81 13.62 5.55
C GLU A 11 -7.75 13.77 7.06
N VAL A 12 -6.99 12.92 7.74
CA VAL A 12 -6.92 12.92 9.20
C VAL A 12 -5.49 13.02 9.72
N VAL A 13 -5.33 13.71 10.84
CA VAL A 13 -4.07 13.75 11.59
C VAL A 13 -4.05 12.60 12.59
N LEU A 14 -3.20 11.60 12.41
CA LEU A 14 -3.20 10.36 13.21
C LEU A 14 -2.98 10.57 14.72
N ARG A 15 -2.35 11.67 15.13
CA ARG A 15 -2.15 12.04 16.55
C ARG A 15 -3.37 12.78 17.13
N ASP A 16 -4.29 13.23 16.27
CA ASP A 16 -5.48 14.01 16.64
C ASP A 16 -6.64 13.53 15.76
N LYS A 17 -7.15 12.35 16.10
CA LYS A 17 -8.17 11.67 15.29
C LYS A 17 -9.56 12.26 15.57
N PRO A 18 -10.35 12.55 14.54
CA PRO A 18 -11.73 13.00 14.73
C PRO A 18 -12.55 11.95 15.49
N GLN A 19 -13.46 12.44 16.35
CA GLN A 19 -14.34 11.57 17.16
C GLN A 19 -15.20 10.68 16.27
N GLU A 20 -15.68 11.20 15.16
CA GLU A 20 -16.51 10.49 14.17
C GLU A 20 -15.77 9.29 13.56
N MET A 21 -14.45 9.40 13.38
CA MET A 21 -13.64 8.29 12.91
C MET A 21 -13.56 7.16 13.97
N LEU A 22 -13.43 7.52 15.25
CA LEU A 22 -13.34 6.57 16.37
C LEU A 22 -14.68 5.88 16.62
N GLU A 23 -15.80 6.55 16.35
CA GLU A 23 -17.15 5.99 16.48
C GLU A 23 -17.44 4.91 15.43
N VAL A 24 -16.89 5.03 14.22
CA VAL A 24 -17.10 4.05 13.15
C VAL A 24 -16.07 2.93 13.11
N SER A 25 -14.88 3.14 13.66
CA SER A 25 -13.84 2.10 13.76
C SER A 25 -13.10 2.17 15.08
N ALA A 26 -13.35 1.21 15.95
CA ALA A 26 -12.68 1.10 17.26
C ALA A 26 -11.17 0.92 17.16
N LYS A 27 -10.65 0.41 16.02
CA LYS A 27 -9.20 0.32 15.76
C LYS A 27 -8.55 1.69 15.66
N GLY A 28 -9.29 2.73 15.23
CA GLY A 28 -8.77 4.07 15.02
C GLY A 28 -7.55 4.11 14.08
N THR A 29 -7.47 3.19 13.13
CA THR A 29 -6.43 3.14 12.10
C THR A 29 -6.96 3.61 10.76
N VAL A 30 -6.09 4.07 9.88
CA VAL A 30 -6.43 4.42 8.49
C VAL A 30 -5.87 3.37 7.53
N PRO A 31 -6.49 3.19 6.37
CA PRO A 31 -7.70 3.85 5.87
C PRO A 31 -9.00 3.28 6.46
N ILE A 32 -10.07 4.08 6.44
CA ILE A 32 -11.45 3.63 6.70
C ILE A 32 -12.31 4.09 5.53
N LEU A 33 -13.17 3.21 5.03
CA LEU A 33 -14.18 3.54 4.03
C LEU A 33 -15.56 3.17 4.59
N ILE A 34 -16.50 4.10 4.48
CA ILE A 34 -17.92 3.87 4.78
C ILE A 34 -18.64 3.85 3.44
N ASP A 35 -19.21 2.70 3.08
CA ASP A 35 -20.00 2.55 1.85
C ASP A 35 -21.36 3.22 2.00
N VAL A 36 -22.06 3.42 0.90
CA VAL A 36 -23.40 4.04 0.84
C VAL A 36 -24.44 3.32 1.70
N ASP A 37 -24.26 2.01 1.92
CA ASP A 37 -25.10 1.17 2.78
C ASP A 37 -24.71 1.24 4.27
N GLY A 38 -23.73 2.08 4.64
CA GLY A 38 -23.23 2.20 6.00
C GLY A 38 -22.23 1.10 6.41
N ARG A 39 -21.85 0.21 5.48
CA ARG A 39 -20.81 -0.80 5.74
C ARG A 39 -19.45 -0.14 5.90
N VAL A 40 -18.74 -0.51 6.97
CA VAL A 40 -17.39 -0.02 7.26
C VAL A 40 -16.35 -1.05 6.77
N LEU A 41 -15.37 -0.56 6.00
CA LEU A 41 -14.18 -1.30 5.60
C LEU A 41 -12.97 -0.59 6.21
N ASP A 42 -12.19 -1.29 7.03
CA ASP A 42 -11.07 -0.74 7.79
C ASP A 42 -9.72 -1.43 7.49
N GLN A 43 -9.68 -2.22 6.42
CA GLN A 43 -8.46 -2.80 5.87
C GLN A 43 -8.22 -2.28 4.44
N SER A 44 -6.98 -1.88 4.15
CA SER A 44 -6.63 -1.36 2.82
C SER A 44 -6.96 -2.34 1.70
N ILE A 45 -6.70 -3.63 1.91
CA ILE A 45 -6.98 -4.66 0.91
C ILE A 45 -8.48 -4.83 0.66
N ASP A 46 -9.32 -4.75 1.69
CA ASP A 46 -10.77 -4.85 1.54
C ASP A 46 -11.33 -3.65 0.76
N ILE A 47 -10.80 -2.46 1.00
CA ILE A 47 -11.16 -1.25 0.24
C ILE A 47 -10.73 -1.37 -1.22
N MET A 48 -9.52 -1.88 -1.50
CA MET A 48 -9.06 -2.12 -2.87
C MET A 48 -9.96 -3.13 -3.59
N LEU A 49 -10.28 -4.25 -2.96
CA LEU A 49 -11.17 -5.26 -3.50
C LEU A 49 -12.60 -4.73 -3.70
N TRP A 50 -13.13 -3.98 -2.75
CA TRP A 50 -14.44 -3.35 -2.86
C TRP A 50 -14.52 -2.44 -4.10
N ALA A 51 -13.50 -1.60 -4.29
CA ALA A 51 -13.45 -0.68 -5.42
C ALA A 51 -13.33 -1.41 -6.77
N LEU A 52 -12.38 -2.35 -6.88
CA LEU A 52 -12.10 -3.07 -8.12
C LEU A 52 -13.22 -4.04 -8.52
N ARG A 53 -13.91 -4.66 -7.55
CA ARG A 53 -15.09 -5.51 -7.85
C ARG A 53 -16.26 -4.74 -8.44
N GLN A 54 -16.36 -3.44 -8.20
CA GLN A 54 -17.36 -2.59 -8.81
C GLN A 54 -16.96 -2.14 -10.21
N HIS A 55 -15.69 -1.81 -10.43
CA HIS A 55 -15.15 -1.38 -11.72
C HIS A 55 -13.64 -1.54 -11.75
N ASP A 56 -13.15 -2.41 -12.63
CA ASP A 56 -11.73 -2.74 -12.80
C ASP A 56 -11.29 -2.55 -14.28
N PRO A 57 -11.20 -1.29 -14.75
CA PRO A 57 -10.88 -1.01 -16.15
C PRO A 57 -9.46 -1.44 -16.53
N GLU A 58 -8.53 -1.43 -15.59
CA GLU A 58 -7.14 -1.84 -15.77
C GLU A 58 -6.92 -3.34 -15.56
N LYS A 59 -7.98 -4.09 -15.24
CA LYS A 59 -7.95 -5.56 -15.04
C LYS A 59 -6.96 -6.02 -13.96
N TRP A 60 -6.84 -5.28 -12.87
CA TRP A 60 -5.94 -5.63 -11.76
C TRP A 60 -6.34 -6.92 -11.05
N LEU A 61 -7.61 -7.32 -11.11
CA LEU A 61 -8.10 -8.61 -10.61
C LEU A 61 -7.97 -9.75 -11.63
N MET A 62 -7.35 -9.50 -12.80
CA MET A 62 -7.15 -10.50 -13.86
C MET A 62 -5.64 -10.67 -14.15
N PRO A 63 -4.87 -11.28 -13.24
CA PRO A 63 -3.43 -11.46 -13.44
C PRO A 63 -3.17 -12.34 -14.67
N GLN A 64 -2.05 -12.09 -15.38
CA GLN A 64 -1.66 -12.92 -16.53
C GLN A 64 -1.07 -14.27 -16.10
N GLN A 65 -0.53 -14.34 -14.90
CA GLN A 65 0.02 -15.55 -14.29
C GLN A 65 -0.57 -15.70 -12.88
N GLY A 66 -0.83 -16.95 -12.49
CA GLY A 66 -1.42 -17.23 -11.19
C GLY A 66 -2.91 -16.81 -11.09
N SER A 67 -3.34 -16.49 -9.89
CA SER A 67 -4.74 -16.23 -9.54
C SER A 67 -4.86 -15.05 -8.55
N VAL A 68 -6.10 -14.57 -8.37
CA VAL A 68 -6.41 -13.59 -7.31
C VAL A 68 -6.06 -14.13 -5.93
N ALA A 69 -6.29 -15.43 -5.69
CA ALA A 69 -5.96 -16.06 -4.41
C ALA A 69 -4.45 -15.99 -4.12
N GLU A 70 -3.61 -16.31 -5.08
CA GLU A 70 -2.16 -16.21 -4.94
C GLU A 70 -1.68 -14.76 -4.77
N MET A 71 -2.32 -13.80 -5.44
CA MET A 71 -2.06 -12.37 -5.17
C MET A 71 -2.37 -12.00 -3.72
N LEU A 72 -3.51 -12.45 -3.19
CA LEU A 72 -3.92 -12.16 -1.81
C LEU A 72 -3.01 -12.83 -0.79
N GLU A 73 -2.54 -14.04 -1.05
CA GLU A 73 -1.55 -14.73 -0.21
C GLU A 73 -0.22 -13.95 -0.15
N LEU A 74 0.26 -13.47 -1.31
CA LEU A 74 1.46 -12.65 -1.36
C LEU A 74 1.27 -11.30 -0.62
N ILE A 75 0.12 -10.67 -0.80
CA ILE A 75 -0.23 -9.40 -0.10
C ILE A 75 -0.25 -9.62 1.41
N ALA A 76 -0.91 -10.68 1.89
CA ALA A 76 -0.95 -11.02 3.32
C ALA A 76 0.45 -11.26 3.90
N LEU A 77 1.32 -11.96 3.16
CA LEU A 77 2.70 -12.18 3.55
C LEU A 77 3.45 -10.86 3.75
N PHE A 78 3.17 -9.84 2.92
CA PHE A 78 3.78 -8.51 3.05
C PHE A 78 3.14 -7.66 4.13
N ASP A 79 1.81 -7.69 4.29
CA ASP A 79 1.10 -6.90 5.31
C ASP A 79 1.36 -7.40 6.74
N GLU A 80 1.62 -8.68 6.92
CA GLU A 80 1.93 -9.28 8.22
C GLU A 80 3.45 -9.40 8.43
N GLY A 81 4.11 -10.29 7.65
CA GLY A 81 5.51 -10.66 7.88
C GLY A 81 6.49 -9.54 7.50
N PHE A 82 6.45 -9.07 6.26
CA PHE A 82 7.35 -8.02 5.82
C PHE A 82 7.16 -6.72 6.60
N LYS A 83 5.90 -6.31 6.81
CA LYS A 83 5.57 -5.09 7.55
C LYS A 83 6.08 -5.12 8.99
N TYR A 84 6.06 -6.27 9.65
CA TYR A 84 6.66 -6.45 10.97
C TYR A 84 8.13 -6.04 11.00
N HIS A 85 8.90 -6.44 9.99
CA HIS A 85 10.32 -6.09 9.86
C HIS A 85 10.50 -4.65 9.38
N LEU A 86 9.69 -4.18 8.44
CA LEU A 86 9.70 -2.80 7.97
C LEU A 86 9.50 -1.79 9.12
N ASP A 87 8.50 -2.02 9.96
CA ASP A 87 8.18 -1.08 11.04
C ASP A 87 9.33 -0.97 12.06
N ARG A 88 10.00 -2.09 12.39
CA ARG A 88 11.13 -2.13 13.32
C ARG A 88 12.42 -1.60 12.72
N TYR A 89 12.61 -1.78 11.43
CA TYR A 89 13.71 -1.18 10.69
C TYR A 89 13.57 0.33 10.58
N LYS A 90 12.37 0.80 10.25
CA LYS A 90 12.10 2.22 9.99
C LYS A 90 11.90 3.06 11.25
N TYR A 91 11.35 2.46 12.30
CA TYR A 91 10.98 3.14 13.54
C TYR A 91 11.55 2.43 14.79
N PRO A 92 12.86 2.17 14.87
CA PRO A 92 13.45 1.39 15.96
C PRO A 92 13.14 1.97 17.33
N ASP A 93 13.04 3.29 17.46
CA ASP A 93 12.74 3.99 18.71
C ASP A 93 11.36 3.64 19.31
N ARG A 94 10.46 3.08 18.52
CA ARG A 94 9.14 2.61 18.99
C ARG A 94 9.18 1.22 19.60
N TYR A 95 10.30 0.50 19.46
CA TYR A 95 10.44 -0.90 19.84
C TYR A 95 11.69 -1.08 20.71
N PRO A 96 11.59 -0.98 22.05
CA PRO A 96 12.74 -1.08 22.94
C PRO A 96 13.54 -2.36 22.73
N GLY A 97 14.86 -2.24 22.60
CA GLY A 97 15.78 -3.38 22.42
C GLY A 97 15.82 -3.97 21.01
N VAL A 98 15.17 -3.35 20.04
CA VAL A 98 15.19 -3.80 18.64
C VAL A 98 16.53 -3.53 17.97
N ASP A 99 17.05 -4.52 17.24
CA ASP A 99 18.13 -4.35 16.27
C ASP A 99 17.54 -4.06 14.89
N ALA A 100 17.58 -2.78 14.50
CA ALA A 100 17.07 -2.33 13.20
C ALA A 100 17.81 -3.00 12.01
N GLN A 101 19.11 -3.32 12.17
CA GLN A 101 19.88 -3.95 11.11
C GLN A 101 19.48 -5.42 10.92
N ALA A 102 19.19 -6.13 12.00
CA ALA A 102 18.63 -7.47 11.93
C ALA A 102 17.29 -7.47 11.20
N HIS A 103 16.40 -6.50 11.51
CA HIS A 103 15.11 -6.36 10.82
C HIS A 103 15.26 -5.94 9.35
N ARG A 104 16.26 -5.12 9.01
CA ARG A 104 16.62 -4.85 7.61
C ARG A 104 17.00 -6.13 6.89
N HIS A 105 17.85 -6.96 7.50
CA HIS A 105 18.29 -8.24 6.92
C HIS A 105 17.10 -9.17 6.65
N GLU A 106 16.25 -9.37 7.63
CA GLU A 106 15.04 -10.20 7.48
C GLU A 106 14.07 -9.65 6.42
N GLY A 107 13.82 -8.35 6.41
CA GLY A 107 13.03 -7.70 5.36
C GLY A 107 13.65 -7.87 3.96
N ALA A 108 14.98 -7.84 3.86
CA ALA A 108 15.71 -8.06 2.60
C ALA A 108 15.47 -9.44 1.99
N LEU A 109 15.19 -10.47 2.80
CA LEU A 109 14.87 -11.82 2.30
C LEU A 109 13.55 -11.82 1.51
N TYR A 110 12.55 -11.08 1.95
CA TYR A 110 11.29 -10.89 1.19
C TYR A 110 11.55 -10.17 -0.13
N LEU A 111 12.35 -9.11 -0.10
CA LEU A 111 12.68 -8.31 -1.28
C LEU A 111 13.50 -9.10 -2.31
N GLY A 112 14.41 -9.96 -1.86
CA GLY A 112 15.14 -10.87 -2.73
C GLY A 112 14.21 -11.83 -3.50
N ARG A 113 13.16 -12.32 -2.85
CA ARG A 113 12.12 -13.16 -3.50
C ARG A 113 11.33 -12.38 -4.55
N LEU A 114 10.92 -11.13 -4.24
CA LEU A 114 10.27 -10.28 -5.23
C LEU A 114 11.19 -9.99 -6.42
N ASN A 115 12.47 -9.70 -6.18
CA ASN A 115 13.44 -9.46 -7.26
C ASN A 115 13.58 -10.69 -8.15
N ALA A 116 13.64 -11.91 -7.58
CA ALA A 116 13.70 -13.13 -8.37
C ALA A 116 12.45 -13.28 -9.27
N GLN A 117 11.27 -12.99 -8.77
CA GLN A 117 10.02 -13.01 -9.54
C GLN A 117 10.03 -11.95 -10.65
N LEU A 118 10.44 -10.71 -10.33
CA LEU A 118 10.54 -9.59 -11.26
C LEU A 118 11.69 -9.71 -12.28
N SER A 119 12.56 -10.69 -12.12
CA SER A 119 13.57 -11.05 -13.13
C SER A 119 12.97 -11.84 -14.31
N ALA A 120 11.80 -12.46 -14.12
CA ALA A 120 11.10 -13.22 -15.14
C ALA A 120 10.00 -12.44 -15.85
N THR A 121 9.38 -11.48 -15.15
CA THR A 121 8.25 -10.69 -15.64
C THR A 121 8.38 -9.23 -15.22
N LYS A 122 7.71 -8.34 -15.97
CA LYS A 122 7.74 -6.89 -15.68
C LYS A 122 7.06 -6.54 -14.35
N TYR A 123 6.03 -7.29 -13.95
CA TYR A 123 5.25 -7.12 -12.73
C TYR A 123 5.12 -8.44 -11.99
N LEU A 124 4.63 -8.42 -10.76
CA LEU A 124 4.60 -9.59 -9.88
C LEU A 124 3.79 -10.78 -10.43
N PHE A 125 2.76 -10.52 -11.24
CA PHE A 125 1.89 -11.55 -11.80
C PHE A 125 1.79 -11.47 -13.33
N GLY A 126 2.92 -11.17 -14.00
CA GLY A 126 3.02 -11.14 -15.45
C GLY A 126 3.58 -9.82 -15.99
N ASN A 127 3.16 -9.43 -17.20
CA ASN A 127 3.66 -8.23 -17.87
C ASN A 127 2.72 -7.03 -17.77
N ASN A 128 1.56 -7.20 -17.13
CA ASN A 128 0.61 -6.15 -16.81
C ASN A 128 0.55 -5.96 -15.29
N VAL A 129 0.30 -4.70 -14.88
CA VAL A 129 0.05 -4.36 -13.48
C VAL A 129 -1.13 -5.17 -12.95
N ALA A 130 -1.00 -5.70 -11.74
CA ALA A 130 -2.06 -6.41 -11.04
C ALA A 130 -2.24 -5.88 -9.61
N LEU A 131 -3.27 -6.35 -8.91
CA LEU A 131 -3.58 -5.94 -7.54
C LEU A 131 -2.36 -6.04 -6.61
N ALA A 132 -1.58 -7.12 -6.71
CA ALA A 132 -0.43 -7.35 -5.85
C ALA A 132 0.64 -6.27 -6.01
N ASP A 133 0.87 -5.76 -7.24
CA ASP A 133 1.84 -4.70 -7.47
C ASP A 133 1.48 -3.44 -6.70
N MET A 134 0.22 -3.02 -6.78
CA MET A 134 -0.25 -1.79 -6.15
C MET A 134 -0.41 -1.90 -4.63
N ALA A 135 -0.70 -3.10 -4.13
CA ALA A 135 -0.79 -3.34 -2.69
C ALA A 135 0.59 -3.43 -2.01
N ILE A 136 1.60 -3.98 -2.70
CA ILE A 136 2.92 -4.25 -2.13
C ILE A 136 3.89 -3.08 -2.33
N ALA A 137 3.82 -2.36 -3.45
CA ALA A 137 4.73 -1.26 -3.76
C ALA A 137 4.87 -0.19 -2.66
N PRO A 138 3.80 0.22 -1.94
CA PRO A 138 3.92 1.16 -0.82
C PRO A 138 4.82 0.66 0.33
N PHE A 139 4.79 -0.64 0.63
CA PHE A 139 5.65 -1.23 1.66
C PHE A 139 7.11 -1.24 1.21
N VAL A 140 7.38 -1.70 -0.03
CA VAL A 140 8.74 -1.73 -0.60
C VAL A 140 9.29 -0.31 -0.70
N ARG A 141 8.49 0.68 -1.13
CA ARG A 141 8.90 2.08 -1.15
C ARG A 141 9.31 2.59 0.23
N GLN A 142 8.54 2.29 1.27
CA GLN A 142 8.87 2.70 2.62
C GLN A 142 10.19 2.09 3.09
N PHE A 143 10.41 0.81 2.80
CA PHE A 143 11.66 0.11 3.13
C PHE A 143 12.84 0.74 2.41
N ALA A 144 12.75 0.93 1.10
CA ALA A 144 13.79 1.55 0.27
C ALA A 144 14.13 2.98 0.72
N HIS A 145 13.14 3.74 1.19
CA HIS A 145 13.33 5.12 1.64
C HIS A 145 13.94 5.25 3.05
N THR A 146 14.02 4.17 3.82
CA THR A 146 14.68 4.17 5.12
C THR A 146 16.20 4.33 4.97
N ASP A 147 16.80 3.65 3.96
CA ASP A 147 18.20 3.80 3.56
C ASP A 147 18.33 3.56 2.04
N ARG A 148 18.21 4.65 1.28
CA ARG A 148 18.23 4.59 -0.19
C ARG A 148 19.59 4.15 -0.74
N ALA A 149 20.69 4.55 -0.11
CA ALA A 149 22.03 4.19 -0.56
C ALA A 149 22.20 2.67 -0.49
N TRP A 150 21.93 2.11 0.68
CA TRP A 150 21.97 0.67 0.88
C TRP A 150 21.04 -0.09 -0.08
N PHE A 151 19.78 0.36 -0.27
CA PHE A 151 18.83 -0.30 -1.17
C PHE A 151 19.31 -0.31 -2.62
N ASN A 152 19.91 0.79 -3.09
CA ASN A 152 20.41 0.91 -4.46
C ASN A 152 21.66 0.05 -4.71
N GLU A 153 22.43 -0.28 -3.67
CA GLU A 153 23.60 -1.14 -3.75
C GLU A 153 23.24 -2.63 -3.79
N GLN A 154 21.99 -2.99 -3.52
CA GLN A 154 21.59 -4.39 -3.53
C GLN A 154 21.49 -4.94 -4.96
N PRO A 155 21.78 -6.23 -5.16
CA PRO A 155 21.70 -6.89 -6.47
C PRO A 155 20.25 -7.19 -6.87
N TRP A 156 19.40 -6.15 -6.88
CA TRP A 156 17.95 -6.27 -7.13
C TRP A 156 17.47 -5.42 -8.33
N PRO A 157 18.05 -5.64 -9.54
CA PRO A 157 17.74 -4.78 -10.68
C PRO A 157 16.25 -4.82 -11.08
N GLY A 158 15.60 -5.98 -11.01
CA GLY A 158 14.17 -6.12 -11.31
C GLY A 158 13.29 -5.37 -10.32
N LEU A 159 13.56 -5.52 -9.03
CA LEU A 159 12.83 -4.84 -7.97
C LEU A 159 13.01 -3.31 -8.02
N GLN A 160 14.23 -2.85 -8.27
CA GLN A 160 14.55 -1.43 -8.38
C GLN A 160 13.83 -0.80 -9.58
N ALA A 161 13.85 -1.46 -10.75
CA ALA A 161 13.13 -0.98 -11.93
C ALA A 161 11.60 -0.97 -11.73
N TRP A 162 11.04 -2.01 -11.10
CA TRP A 162 9.63 -2.10 -10.77
C TRP A 162 9.20 -0.99 -9.79
N LEU A 163 9.99 -0.75 -8.74
CA LEU A 163 9.71 0.32 -7.77
C LEU A 163 9.83 1.71 -8.41
N ALA A 164 10.82 1.94 -9.28
CA ALA A 164 10.95 3.18 -10.05
C ALA A 164 9.71 3.42 -10.91
N GLY A 165 9.27 2.42 -11.67
CA GLY A 165 8.06 2.51 -12.49
C GLY A 165 6.79 2.84 -11.67
N PHE A 166 6.67 2.31 -10.44
CA PHE A 166 5.58 2.68 -9.54
C PHE A 166 5.68 4.14 -9.09
N THR A 167 6.84 4.58 -8.60
CA THR A 167 7.02 5.94 -8.05
C THR A 167 7.00 7.05 -9.10
N GLU A 168 7.28 6.73 -10.35
CA GLU A 168 7.23 7.64 -11.50
C GLU A 168 5.85 7.66 -12.18
N SER A 169 4.94 6.77 -11.78
CA SER A 169 3.62 6.67 -12.39
C SER A 169 2.73 7.86 -12.07
N GLN A 170 1.80 8.16 -13.01
CA GLN A 170 0.78 9.19 -12.79
C GLN A 170 -0.15 8.84 -11.64
N ILE A 171 -0.48 7.55 -11.45
CA ILE A 171 -1.30 7.07 -10.33
C ILE A 171 -0.62 7.43 -9.01
N TYR A 172 0.67 7.13 -8.87
CA TYR A 172 1.42 7.47 -7.67
C TYR A 172 1.43 8.98 -7.40
N SER A 173 1.73 9.79 -8.41
CA SER A 173 1.73 11.26 -8.28
C SER A 173 0.38 11.80 -7.81
N SER A 174 -0.71 11.25 -8.34
CA SER A 174 -2.07 11.66 -8.01
C SER A 174 -2.47 11.28 -6.59
N VAL A 175 -2.12 10.05 -6.12
CA VAL A 175 -2.47 9.61 -4.75
C VAL A 175 -1.58 10.22 -3.68
N MET A 176 -0.42 10.77 -4.05
CA MET A 176 0.49 11.44 -3.12
C MET A 176 0.19 12.93 -2.96
N GLN A 177 -0.85 13.44 -3.62
CA GLN A 177 -1.34 14.79 -3.38
C GLN A 177 -1.76 14.94 -1.91
N LYS A 178 -1.36 16.05 -1.30
CA LYS A 178 -1.71 16.36 0.08
C LYS A 178 -3.04 17.09 0.14
N TYR A 179 -3.86 16.72 1.09
CA TYR A 179 -5.12 17.36 1.40
C TYR A 179 -5.06 18.07 2.76
N PRO A 180 -5.81 19.16 2.98
CA PRO A 180 -5.91 19.75 4.31
C PRO A 180 -6.58 18.76 5.27
N PRO A 181 -6.20 18.74 6.55
CA PRO A 181 -6.91 17.95 7.56
C PRO A 181 -8.40 18.31 7.58
N TRP A 182 -9.25 17.28 7.65
CA TRP A 182 -10.68 17.48 7.78
C TRP A 182 -11.05 17.89 9.21
N GLU A 183 -11.99 18.80 9.32
CA GLU A 183 -12.55 19.26 10.59
C GLU A 183 -14.02 18.82 10.71
N SER A 184 -14.43 18.43 11.92
CA SER A 184 -15.81 18.03 12.22
C SER A 184 -16.82 19.11 11.77
N GLY A 185 -17.92 18.66 11.15
CA GLY A 185 -18.96 19.53 10.62
C GLY A 185 -18.69 20.10 9.22
N ASN A 186 -17.47 19.95 8.68
CA ASN A 186 -17.16 20.38 7.32
C ASN A 186 -17.39 19.26 6.31
N ALA A 187 -17.65 19.62 5.05
CA ALA A 187 -17.61 18.66 3.95
C ALA A 187 -16.16 18.22 3.68
N GLY A 188 -15.96 16.97 3.34
CA GLY A 188 -14.68 16.48 2.84
C GLY A 188 -14.43 16.90 1.39
N VAL A 189 -13.36 16.39 0.82
CA VAL A 189 -12.96 16.66 -0.57
C VAL A 189 -13.50 15.56 -1.48
N VAL A 190 -14.05 15.94 -2.64
CA VAL A 190 -14.45 14.96 -3.66
C VAL A 190 -13.21 14.29 -4.24
N PHE A 191 -13.14 12.96 -4.17
CA PHE A 191 -11.99 12.17 -4.61
C PHE A 191 -12.44 10.98 -5.49
N PRO A 192 -11.76 10.70 -6.62
CA PRO A 192 -10.79 11.58 -7.26
C PRO A 192 -11.46 12.87 -7.74
N SER A 193 -10.71 13.96 -7.71
CA SER A 193 -11.13 15.20 -8.40
C SER A 193 -11.10 14.94 -9.91
N SER A 194 -12.15 15.42 -10.58
CA SER A 194 -12.33 15.35 -12.04
C SER A 194 -11.12 15.92 -12.78
#